data_f47aaa1f235a0288eac963259f94c902
#
_entry.id   f47aaa1f235a0288eac963259f94c902
#
_cell.length_a   1.000
_cell.length_b   1.000
_cell.length_c   1.000
_cell.angle_alpha   90.00
_cell.angle_beta   90.00
_cell.angle_gamma   90.00
#
_symmetry.space_group_name_H-M   'P 1'
#
loop_
_entity.id
_entity.type
_entity.pdbx_description
1 polymer ?
#
loop_
_entity_poly.entity_id
_entity_poly.type
_entity_poly.pdbx_seq_one_letter_code
_entity_poly.pdbx_strand_id
1 'polypeptide(L)'
;FCLSRGLGDVYKRQAVDREAFSTYVTNTIRMLPNVQIFNEEVLKIPSCPVIIASGPLTSDLLQDEIAQYLGEEYMYFFDAIAPIVTYESIDMNKVFLASRYNKGEAAYLNCPMNEEEFNKFYDYLIQAEKVVPHDFEMKVFEGCMPIEEMALRGRQTLLFGPMKPVGLDDPKTGRWPYAVVQLRQDNAAKSLYNLVGFQTHLKYQSQKELLKLIPGLEKTEIVRYGMMHRNTYINSRKLLNNGYQLLKNKNIFFAGQITGVEGYVESASSGLIAGINMARYLENKPLLQLDSTTAIGSLANYISFNHLIDRSNHFDPMNANFGIFTPCLLYTSDAADE
;
A
#
# COMPACT_ATOMS: atom_id res chain seq x y z
N PHE A 1 -1.43 -1.17 11.66
CA PHE A 1 -2.59 -1.65 12.34
C PHE A 1 -2.28 -2.29 13.68
N CYS A 2 -1.88 -1.46 14.65
CA CYS A 2 -1.65 -1.96 16.01
C CYS A 2 -2.94 -2.37 16.74
N LEU A 3 -4.12 -1.87 16.34
CA LEU A 3 -5.41 -2.38 16.83
C LEU A 3 -5.61 -3.87 16.61
N SER A 4 -4.95 -4.46 15.62
CA SER A 4 -5.01 -5.89 15.37
C SER A 4 -4.15 -6.73 16.32
N ARG A 5 -3.26 -6.15 17.13
CA ARG A 5 -2.43 -6.94 18.05
C ARG A 5 -3.13 -7.30 19.35
N GLY A 6 -4.11 -6.54 19.80
CA GLY A 6 -4.91 -6.85 20.99
C GLY A 6 -6.21 -7.59 20.69
N LEU A 7 -6.83 -7.31 19.52
CA LEU A 7 -8.07 -7.94 19.08
C LEU A 7 -7.87 -8.80 17.81
N GLY A 8 -6.69 -8.82 17.26
CA GLY A 8 -6.39 -9.43 15.96
C GLY A 8 -6.39 -10.94 15.93
N ASP A 9 -6.37 -11.59 17.08
CA ASP A 9 -6.54 -13.05 17.15
C ASP A 9 -8.00 -13.47 16.99
N VAL A 10 -8.95 -12.54 17.16
CA VAL A 10 -10.39 -12.81 17.05
C VAL A 10 -10.92 -12.55 15.64
N TYR A 11 -10.37 -11.54 14.95
CA TYR A 11 -10.76 -11.22 13.58
C TYR A 11 -9.55 -11.38 12.67
N LYS A 12 -9.47 -12.53 12.02
CA LYS A 12 -8.48 -12.77 10.96
C LYS A 12 -8.64 -11.69 9.89
N ARG A 13 -7.53 -11.13 9.40
CA ARG A 13 -7.56 -10.30 8.20
C ARG A 13 -8.16 -11.14 7.09
N GLN A 14 -9.36 -10.78 6.65
CA GLN A 14 -10.01 -11.48 5.56
C GLN A 14 -9.51 -10.88 4.25
N ALA A 15 -8.96 -11.73 3.40
CA ALA A 15 -8.81 -11.43 1.99
C ALA A 15 -10.16 -11.71 1.31
N VAL A 16 -10.55 -10.87 0.38
CA VAL A 16 -11.72 -11.06 -0.46
C VAL A 16 -11.29 -11.54 -1.84
N ASP A 17 -12.14 -12.32 -2.50
CA ASP A 17 -11.98 -12.59 -3.93
C ASP A 17 -12.08 -11.27 -4.70
N ARG A 18 -11.02 -10.89 -5.37
CA ARG A 18 -10.89 -9.59 -6.03
C ARG A 18 -11.89 -9.40 -7.16
N GLU A 19 -12.10 -10.45 -7.95
CA GLU A 19 -13.02 -10.40 -9.10
C GLU A 19 -14.46 -10.37 -8.64
N ALA A 20 -14.82 -11.21 -7.68
CA ALA A 20 -16.15 -11.24 -7.10
C ALA A 20 -16.48 -9.91 -6.41
N PHE A 21 -15.54 -9.32 -5.66
CA PHE A 21 -15.73 -8.02 -5.01
C PHE A 21 -15.93 -6.90 -6.05
N SER A 22 -15.07 -6.83 -7.07
CA SER A 22 -15.17 -5.85 -8.14
C SER A 22 -16.49 -5.95 -8.89
N THR A 23 -16.92 -7.17 -9.24
CA THR A 23 -18.19 -7.44 -9.91
C THR A 23 -19.37 -7.03 -9.05
N TYR A 24 -19.36 -7.38 -7.76
CA TYR A 24 -20.42 -7.02 -6.82
C TYR A 24 -20.59 -5.50 -6.72
N VAL A 25 -19.50 -4.78 -6.45
CA VAL A 25 -19.53 -3.31 -6.31
C VAL A 25 -19.98 -2.65 -7.60
N THR A 26 -19.43 -3.06 -8.74
CA THR A 26 -19.79 -2.52 -10.06
C THR A 26 -21.28 -2.70 -10.36
N ASN A 27 -21.82 -3.89 -10.15
CA ASN A 27 -23.23 -4.18 -10.39
C ASN A 27 -24.13 -3.39 -9.42
N THR A 28 -23.74 -3.30 -8.14
CA THR A 28 -24.49 -2.53 -7.14
C THR A 28 -24.59 -1.05 -7.55
N ILE A 29 -23.50 -0.45 -8.00
CA ILE A 29 -23.47 0.96 -8.44
C ILE A 29 -24.34 1.14 -9.70
N ARG A 30 -24.26 0.21 -10.66
CA ARG A 30 -25.06 0.25 -11.91
C ARG A 30 -26.57 0.14 -11.66
N MET A 31 -26.98 -0.50 -10.57
CA MET A 31 -28.40 -0.65 -10.21
C MET A 31 -28.98 0.60 -9.52
N LEU A 32 -28.15 1.56 -9.12
CA LEU A 32 -28.62 2.77 -8.47
C LEU A 32 -29.32 3.68 -9.49
N PRO A 33 -30.60 4.04 -9.28
CA PRO A 33 -31.40 4.79 -10.29
C PRO A 33 -30.89 6.22 -10.54
N ASN A 34 -30.13 6.76 -9.59
CA ASN A 34 -29.63 8.13 -9.65
C ASN A 34 -28.15 8.20 -10.08
N VAL A 35 -27.57 7.07 -10.52
CA VAL A 35 -26.17 7.02 -10.95
C VAL A 35 -26.08 6.71 -12.43
N GLN A 36 -25.36 7.54 -13.15
CA GLN A 36 -25.02 7.33 -14.55
C GLN A 36 -23.51 7.15 -14.67
N ILE A 37 -23.10 6.07 -15.32
CA ILE A 37 -21.67 5.73 -15.48
C ILE A 37 -21.26 6.03 -16.92
N PHE A 38 -20.20 6.83 -17.05
CA PHE A 38 -19.53 7.14 -18.31
C PHE A 38 -18.15 6.47 -18.29
N ASN A 39 -17.86 5.67 -19.32
CA ASN A 39 -16.56 5.00 -19.50
C ASN A 39 -15.72 5.82 -20.48
N GLU A 40 -15.29 7.00 -20.05
CA GLU A 40 -14.48 7.91 -20.83
C GLU A 40 -13.39 8.55 -19.97
N GLU A 41 -12.32 8.98 -20.57
CA GLU A 41 -11.26 9.71 -19.91
C GLU A 41 -11.72 11.15 -19.61
N VAL A 42 -11.62 11.56 -18.36
CA VAL A 42 -11.89 12.92 -17.92
C VAL A 42 -10.64 13.77 -18.11
N LEU A 43 -10.70 14.76 -18.98
CA LEU A 43 -9.57 15.63 -19.34
C LEU A 43 -9.59 16.98 -18.64
N LYS A 44 -10.75 17.39 -18.12
CA LYS A 44 -10.95 18.72 -17.50
C LYS A 44 -11.80 18.61 -16.24
N ILE A 45 -11.53 19.46 -15.28
CA ILE A 45 -12.35 19.58 -14.08
C ILE A 45 -13.71 20.17 -14.46
N PRO A 46 -14.84 19.49 -14.15
CA PRO A 46 -16.16 20.02 -14.43
C PRO A 46 -16.44 21.34 -13.68
N SER A 47 -17.27 22.20 -14.25
CA SER A 47 -17.70 23.46 -13.59
C SER A 47 -18.77 23.24 -12.51
N CYS A 48 -19.41 22.06 -12.48
CA CYS A 48 -20.36 21.67 -11.45
C CYS A 48 -19.66 21.11 -10.20
N PRO A 49 -20.38 20.90 -9.08
CA PRO A 49 -19.82 20.23 -7.92
C PRO A 49 -19.25 18.85 -8.28
N VAL A 50 -18.03 18.57 -7.85
CA VAL A 50 -17.28 17.37 -8.26
C VAL A 50 -16.44 16.80 -7.12
N ILE A 51 -16.36 15.48 -7.05
CA ILE A 51 -15.40 14.74 -6.23
C ILE A 51 -14.37 14.11 -7.15
N ILE A 52 -13.11 14.47 -7.02
CA ILE A 52 -12.00 13.89 -7.76
C ILE A 52 -11.40 12.75 -6.93
N ALA A 53 -11.59 11.51 -7.39
CA ALA A 53 -11.15 10.29 -6.73
C ALA A 53 -10.42 9.36 -7.72
N SER A 54 -9.65 9.95 -8.64
CA SER A 54 -8.98 9.26 -9.75
C SER A 54 -7.80 8.39 -9.31
N GLY A 55 -7.36 8.53 -8.05
CA GLY A 55 -6.32 7.69 -7.46
C GLY A 55 -4.90 8.09 -7.87
N PRO A 56 -3.91 7.23 -7.55
CA PRO A 56 -2.49 7.55 -7.72
C PRO A 56 -2.02 7.46 -9.17
N LEU A 57 -2.77 6.79 -10.03
CA LEU A 57 -2.47 6.61 -11.47
C LEU A 57 -3.39 7.47 -12.34
N THR A 58 -3.71 8.67 -11.89
CA THR A 58 -4.44 9.66 -12.68
C THR A 58 -3.70 9.92 -14.00
N SER A 59 -4.44 10.02 -15.12
CA SER A 59 -3.84 10.27 -16.43
C SER A 59 -3.08 11.59 -16.48
N ASP A 60 -2.04 11.64 -17.30
CA ASP A 60 -1.17 12.82 -17.39
C ASP A 60 -1.96 14.09 -17.76
N LEU A 61 -2.93 13.99 -18.66
CA LEU A 61 -3.75 15.12 -19.07
C LEU A 61 -4.62 15.67 -17.92
N LEU A 62 -5.23 14.78 -17.13
CA LEU A 62 -6.00 15.23 -15.96
C LEU A 62 -5.07 15.72 -14.84
N GLN A 63 -3.87 15.15 -14.69
CA GLN A 63 -2.86 15.63 -13.75
C GLN A 63 -2.47 17.08 -14.09
N ASP A 64 -2.15 17.36 -15.35
CA ASP A 64 -1.77 18.71 -15.81
C ASP A 64 -2.90 19.73 -15.56
N GLU A 65 -4.12 19.35 -15.86
CA GLU A 65 -5.31 20.20 -15.61
C GLU A 65 -5.47 20.52 -14.11
N ILE A 66 -5.36 19.49 -13.25
CA ILE A 66 -5.46 19.68 -11.79
C ILE A 66 -4.29 20.52 -11.27
N ALA A 67 -3.06 20.27 -11.71
CA ALA A 67 -1.88 21.03 -11.30
C ALA A 67 -2.02 22.52 -11.68
N GLN A 68 -2.42 22.78 -12.92
CA GLN A 68 -2.67 24.14 -13.40
C GLN A 68 -3.79 24.82 -12.60
N TYR A 69 -4.87 24.09 -12.34
CA TYR A 69 -6.00 24.62 -11.56
C TYR A 69 -5.61 24.94 -10.12
N LEU A 70 -4.85 24.07 -9.47
CA LEU A 70 -4.42 24.25 -8.08
C LEU A 70 -3.33 25.32 -7.97
N GLY A 71 -2.50 25.50 -9.00
CA GLY A 71 -1.32 26.38 -8.99
C GLY A 71 -0.19 25.78 -8.15
N GLU A 72 -0.19 24.46 -7.96
CA GLU A 72 0.79 23.70 -7.18
C GLU A 72 1.28 22.52 -8.02
N GLU A 73 2.56 22.18 -7.86
CA GLU A 73 3.10 20.94 -8.42
C GLU A 73 2.58 19.73 -7.65
N TYR A 74 2.40 18.61 -8.35
CA TYR A 74 2.11 17.33 -7.72
C TYR A 74 3.29 16.86 -6.88
N MET A 75 2.96 16.23 -5.78
CA MET A 75 3.89 15.38 -5.05
C MET A 75 3.76 13.96 -5.57
N TYR A 76 4.83 13.20 -5.54
CA TYR A 76 4.82 11.81 -5.93
C TYR A 76 5.79 11.00 -5.09
N PHE A 77 5.47 9.74 -4.96
CA PHE A 77 6.36 8.72 -4.45
C PHE A 77 6.36 7.52 -5.38
N PHE A 78 7.42 6.77 -5.33
CA PHE A 78 7.51 5.55 -6.09
C PHE A 78 7.10 4.37 -5.21
N ASP A 79 6.20 3.53 -5.76
CA ASP A 79 5.78 2.27 -5.21
C ASP A 79 6.26 1.15 -6.12
N ALA A 80 6.74 0.06 -5.53
CA ALA A 80 7.19 -1.10 -6.26
C ALA A 80 6.29 -2.30 -5.96
N ILE A 81 5.95 -3.07 -6.98
CA ILE A 81 5.23 -4.32 -6.83
C ILE A 81 6.18 -5.51 -6.92
N ALA A 82 5.80 -6.59 -6.22
CA ALA A 82 6.55 -7.83 -6.21
C ALA A 82 6.22 -8.72 -7.41
N PRO A 83 7.14 -9.60 -7.85
CA PRO A 83 6.88 -10.58 -8.90
C PRO A 83 5.80 -11.59 -8.50
N ILE A 84 5.06 -12.09 -9.51
CA ILE A 84 4.13 -13.21 -9.38
C ILE A 84 4.63 -14.37 -10.23
N VAL A 85 4.61 -15.58 -9.65
CA VAL A 85 5.05 -16.82 -10.27
C VAL A 85 3.94 -17.85 -10.33
N THR A 86 4.02 -18.80 -11.29
CA THR A 86 3.07 -19.91 -11.37
C THR A 86 3.39 -20.97 -10.30
N TYR A 87 2.35 -21.57 -9.72
CA TYR A 87 2.48 -22.67 -8.76
C TYR A 87 3.21 -23.89 -9.36
N GLU A 88 2.89 -24.23 -10.60
CA GLU A 88 3.44 -25.41 -11.29
C GLU A 88 4.97 -25.33 -11.50
N SER A 89 5.51 -24.10 -11.53
CA SER A 89 6.94 -23.86 -11.70
C SER A 89 7.73 -23.91 -10.39
N ILE A 90 7.06 -24.06 -9.23
CA ILE A 90 7.70 -24.12 -7.91
C ILE A 90 8.09 -25.57 -7.61
N ASP A 91 9.35 -25.83 -7.26
CA ASP A 91 9.80 -27.14 -6.80
C ASP A 91 9.33 -27.39 -5.36
N MET A 92 8.20 -28.08 -5.23
CA MET A 92 7.57 -28.40 -3.94
C MET A 92 8.42 -29.31 -3.05
N ASN A 93 9.47 -29.97 -3.61
CA ASN A 93 10.40 -30.75 -2.79
C ASN A 93 11.36 -29.87 -1.99
N LYS A 94 11.52 -28.60 -2.35
CA LYS A 94 12.45 -27.67 -1.69
C LYS A 94 11.75 -26.67 -0.78
N VAL A 95 10.44 -26.50 -0.94
CA VAL A 95 9.63 -25.55 -0.16
C VAL A 95 8.75 -26.29 0.83
N PHE A 96 8.22 -25.57 1.81
CA PHE A 96 7.25 -26.11 2.76
C PHE A 96 6.11 -25.13 3.04
N LEU A 97 4.94 -25.67 3.34
CA LEU A 97 3.74 -24.90 3.66
C LEU A 97 3.67 -24.69 5.18
N ALA A 98 3.72 -23.45 5.63
CA ALA A 98 3.62 -23.12 7.05
C ALA A 98 3.12 -21.68 7.28
N SER A 99 2.57 -21.46 8.47
CA SER A 99 2.36 -20.14 9.04
C SER A 99 3.34 -19.88 10.19
N ARG A 100 3.69 -18.62 10.43
CA ARG A 100 4.61 -18.29 11.54
C ARG A 100 4.05 -18.73 12.88
N TYR A 101 4.91 -19.40 13.67
CA TYR A 101 4.58 -19.94 15.00
C TYR A 101 3.41 -20.93 14.98
N ASN A 102 3.13 -21.55 13.83
CA ASN A 102 1.99 -22.45 13.62
C ASN A 102 0.64 -21.81 14.01
N LYS A 103 0.53 -20.49 13.86
CA LYS A 103 -0.70 -19.75 14.16
C LYS A 103 -1.62 -19.72 12.95
N GLY A 104 -2.80 -20.34 13.07
CA GLY A 104 -3.82 -20.39 12.01
C GLY A 104 -3.49 -21.41 10.91
N GLU A 105 -4.12 -21.23 9.76
CA GLU A 105 -3.88 -22.08 8.58
C GLU A 105 -2.49 -21.80 7.98
N ALA A 106 -1.84 -22.85 7.48
CA ALA A 106 -0.61 -22.73 6.73
C ALA A 106 -0.89 -22.08 5.38
N ALA A 107 -0.73 -20.75 5.31
CA ALA A 107 -1.15 -19.95 4.15
C ALA A 107 -0.01 -19.54 3.20
N TYR A 108 1.24 -19.84 3.59
CA TYR A 108 2.42 -19.43 2.82
C TYR A 108 3.28 -20.62 2.44
N LEU A 109 3.74 -20.64 1.18
CA LEU A 109 4.87 -21.46 0.78
C LEU A 109 6.15 -20.76 1.20
N ASN A 110 7.05 -21.50 1.85
CA ASN A 110 8.28 -20.98 2.41
C ASN A 110 9.46 -21.63 1.68
N CYS A 111 10.33 -20.82 1.09
CA CYS A 111 11.57 -21.23 0.44
C CYS A 111 12.72 -21.02 1.43
N PRO A 112 13.19 -22.07 2.11
CA PRO A 112 14.28 -21.96 3.07
C PRO A 112 15.61 -21.77 2.37
N MET A 113 16.48 -20.96 2.95
CA MET A 113 17.84 -20.74 2.48
C MET A 113 18.83 -20.98 3.62
N ASN A 114 19.93 -21.64 3.33
CA ASN A 114 21.09 -21.67 4.21
C ASN A 114 21.93 -20.40 4.05
N GLU A 115 22.99 -20.25 4.84
CA GLU A 115 23.82 -19.05 4.83
C GLU A 115 24.57 -18.84 3.49
N GLU A 116 25.04 -19.90 2.87
CA GLU A 116 25.73 -19.82 1.59
C GLU A 116 24.79 -19.38 0.46
N GLU A 117 23.58 -19.95 0.41
CA GLU A 117 22.54 -19.60 -0.54
C GLU A 117 22.09 -18.14 -0.37
N PHE A 118 21.88 -17.71 0.87
CA PHE A 118 21.55 -16.32 1.18
C PHE A 118 22.67 -15.37 0.76
N ASN A 119 23.94 -15.71 1.02
CA ASN A 119 25.05 -14.85 0.64
C ASN A 119 25.15 -14.69 -0.90
N LYS A 120 24.98 -15.77 -1.66
CA LYS A 120 24.93 -15.71 -3.14
C LYS A 120 23.77 -14.83 -3.64
N PHE A 121 22.61 -15.00 -3.05
CA PHE A 121 21.42 -14.20 -3.33
C PHE A 121 21.67 -12.72 -3.03
N TYR A 122 22.19 -12.40 -1.85
CA TYR A 122 22.45 -11.04 -1.42
C TYR A 122 23.48 -10.35 -2.30
N ASP A 123 24.61 -11.02 -2.58
CA ASP A 123 25.70 -10.46 -3.38
C ASP A 123 25.24 -10.21 -4.83
N TYR A 124 24.36 -11.03 -5.37
CA TYR A 124 23.72 -10.76 -6.64
C TYR A 124 22.76 -9.58 -6.58
N LEU A 125 21.90 -9.54 -5.55
CA LEU A 125 20.86 -8.53 -5.39
C LEU A 125 21.43 -7.09 -5.34
N ILE A 126 22.52 -6.88 -4.62
CA ILE A 126 23.15 -5.54 -4.51
C ILE A 126 23.84 -5.09 -5.79
N GLN A 127 24.21 -6.03 -6.70
CA GLN A 127 24.88 -5.74 -7.97
C GLN A 127 23.93 -5.78 -9.17
N ALA A 128 22.70 -6.26 -8.97
CA ALA A 128 21.74 -6.45 -10.04
C ALA A 128 21.35 -5.13 -10.72
N GLU A 129 21.17 -5.19 -12.03
CA GLU A 129 20.77 -4.01 -12.80
C GLU A 129 19.37 -3.54 -12.44
N LYS A 130 19.28 -2.25 -12.14
CA LYS A 130 18.05 -1.55 -11.81
C LYS A 130 17.50 -0.78 -13.00
N VAL A 131 16.20 -0.57 -13.02
CA VAL A 131 15.58 0.45 -13.88
C VAL A 131 15.83 1.79 -13.20
N VAL A 132 16.63 2.64 -13.82
CA VAL A 132 16.88 3.99 -13.32
C VAL A 132 15.82 4.91 -13.93
N PRO A 133 14.95 5.53 -13.13
CA PRO A 133 14.06 6.57 -13.63
C PRO A 133 14.90 7.75 -14.13
N HIS A 134 14.58 8.27 -15.31
CA HIS A 134 15.18 9.51 -15.79
C HIS A 134 14.75 10.67 -14.87
N ASP A 135 15.73 11.37 -14.31
CA ASP A 135 15.67 12.73 -13.73
C ASP A 135 15.10 12.98 -12.33
N PHE A 136 14.89 12.00 -11.41
CA PHE A 136 14.44 12.34 -10.05
C PHE A 136 15.13 11.55 -8.94
N GLU A 137 15.38 12.22 -7.81
CA GLU A 137 15.64 11.55 -6.54
C GLU A 137 14.44 10.68 -6.18
N MET A 138 14.64 9.37 -6.16
CA MET A 138 13.58 8.42 -5.85
C MET A 138 13.18 8.52 -4.38
N LYS A 139 12.08 9.20 -4.11
CA LYS A 139 11.40 9.08 -2.82
C LYS A 139 10.57 7.79 -2.86
N VAL A 140 11.04 6.77 -2.18
CA VAL A 140 10.33 5.49 -2.05
C VAL A 140 9.55 5.51 -0.75
N PHE A 141 8.27 5.12 -0.82
CA PHE A 141 7.46 4.96 0.38
C PHE A 141 8.02 3.82 1.24
N GLU A 142 8.25 4.09 2.53
CA GLU A 142 8.93 3.16 3.46
C GLU A 142 8.21 1.80 3.55
N GLY A 143 6.88 1.78 3.46
CA GLY A 143 6.07 0.56 3.49
C GLY A 143 6.15 -0.32 2.22
N CYS A 144 6.66 0.24 1.11
CA CYS A 144 6.78 -0.42 -0.19
C CYS A 144 8.22 -0.37 -0.73
N MET A 145 9.19 -0.27 0.17
CA MET A 145 10.60 -0.16 -0.18
C MET A 145 11.04 -1.37 -1.00
N PRO A 146 11.70 -1.16 -2.16
CA PRO A 146 12.27 -2.24 -2.96
C PRO A 146 13.27 -3.08 -2.18
N ILE A 147 13.29 -4.38 -2.43
CA ILE A 147 14.15 -5.31 -1.70
C ILE A 147 15.64 -5.01 -1.88
N GLU A 148 16.04 -4.53 -3.06
CA GLU A 148 17.40 -4.10 -3.34
C GLU A 148 17.80 -2.85 -2.55
N GLU A 149 16.86 -1.93 -2.26
CA GLU A 149 17.12 -0.79 -1.41
C GLU A 149 17.23 -1.20 0.07
N MET A 150 16.41 -2.17 0.50
CA MET A 150 16.58 -2.79 1.82
C MET A 150 17.94 -3.50 1.94
N ALA A 151 18.38 -4.20 0.89
CA ALA A 151 19.68 -4.88 0.86
C ALA A 151 20.85 -3.88 1.00
N LEU A 152 20.77 -2.72 0.37
CA LEU A 152 21.80 -1.67 0.49
C LEU A 152 21.93 -1.12 1.92
N ARG A 153 20.87 -1.21 2.74
CA ARG A 153 20.93 -0.86 4.17
C ARG A 153 21.65 -1.94 5.00
N GLY A 154 21.93 -3.09 4.42
CA GLY A 154 22.68 -4.19 5.01
C GLY A 154 21.94 -5.53 5.08
N ARG A 155 22.71 -6.61 5.21
CA ARG A 155 22.20 -8.00 5.25
C ARG A 155 21.14 -8.21 6.33
N GLN A 156 21.33 -7.61 7.50
CA GLN A 156 20.42 -7.73 8.63
C GLN A 156 19.04 -7.14 8.34
N THR A 157 18.95 -6.11 7.48
CA THR A 157 17.68 -5.53 7.09
C THR A 157 16.77 -6.58 6.42
N LEU A 158 17.33 -7.44 5.57
CA LEU A 158 16.59 -8.54 4.95
C LEU A 158 16.23 -9.64 5.98
N LEU A 159 17.17 -10.03 6.83
CA LEU A 159 17.00 -11.12 7.81
C LEU A 159 16.04 -10.75 8.95
N PHE A 160 15.90 -9.49 9.30
CA PHE A 160 14.88 -8.99 10.24
C PHE A 160 13.61 -8.48 9.56
N GLY A 161 13.66 -8.31 8.24
CA GLY A 161 12.57 -7.83 7.39
C GLY A 161 11.90 -8.95 6.57
N PRO A 162 11.90 -8.83 5.22
CA PRO A 162 11.13 -9.72 4.33
C PRO A 162 11.60 -11.17 4.36
N MET A 163 12.86 -11.44 4.66
CA MET A 163 13.44 -12.79 4.65
C MET A 163 13.63 -13.38 6.07
N LYS A 164 12.93 -12.83 7.07
CA LYS A 164 13.03 -13.26 8.46
C LYS A 164 12.65 -14.75 8.63
N PRO A 165 13.51 -15.61 9.21
CA PRO A 165 13.21 -17.03 9.39
C PRO A 165 12.43 -17.34 10.66
N VAL A 166 12.40 -16.44 11.64
CA VAL A 166 11.89 -16.67 12.99
C VAL A 166 10.43 -17.12 12.97
N GLY A 167 10.13 -18.22 13.65
CA GLY A 167 8.80 -18.82 13.75
C GLY A 167 8.40 -19.69 12.56
N LEU A 168 9.35 -20.06 11.69
CA LEU A 168 9.17 -20.95 10.55
C LEU A 168 10.15 -22.13 10.68
N ASP A 169 9.70 -23.23 11.28
CA ASP A 169 10.49 -24.45 11.39
C ASP A 169 10.47 -25.19 10.05
N ASP A 170 11.64 -25.45 9.49
CA ASP A 170 11.77 -26.29 8.30
C ASP A 170 11.50 -27.76 8.69
N PRO A 171 10.46 -28.40 8.12
CA PRO A 171 10.12 -29.78 8.45
C PRO A 171 11.23 -30.80 8.21
N LYS A 172 12.20 -30.48 7.32
CA LYS A 172 13.31 -31.35 6.99
C LYS A 172 14.41 -31.33 8.03
N THR A 173 14.64 -30.18 8.64
CA THR A 173 15.73 -29.98 9.59
C THR A 173 15.25 -29.85 11.04
N GLY A 174 13.96 -29.55 11.25
CA GLY A 174 13.38 -29.24 12.56
C GLY A 174 13.91 -27.95 13.17
N ARG A 175 14.55 -27.09 12.37
CA ARG A 175 15.16 -25.81 12.82
C ARG A 175 14.76 -24.68 11.91
N TRP A 176 14.95 -23.47 12.38
CA TRP A 176 14.82 -22.30 11.54
C TRP A 176 15.93 -22.27 10.49
N PRO A 177 15.61 -22.04 9.21
CA PRO A 177 16.62 -21.78 8.20
C PRO A 177 17.36 -20.46 8.49
N TYR A 178 18.43 -20.19 7.75
CA TYR A 178 19.15 -18.93 7.88
C TYR A 178 18.32 -17.74 7.38
N ALA A 179 17.63 -17.92 6.24
CA ALA A 179 16.69 -16.97 5.67
C ALA A 179 15.50 -17.71 5.04
N VAL A 180 14.38 -17.03 4.84
CA VAL A 180 13.19 -17.61 4.19
C VAL A 180 12.58 -16.59 3.24
N VAL A 181 12.32 -17.00 1.99
CA VAL A 181 11.45 -16.28 1.08
C VAL A 181 10.04 -16.86 1.19
N GLN A 182 9.07 -16.01 1.44
CA GLN A 182 7.66 -16.42 1.58
C GLN A 182 6.88 -16.12 0.29
N LEU A 183 6.10 -17.07 -0.15
CA LEU A 183 5.17 -16.93 -1.27
C LEU A 183 3.74 -16.97 -0.74
N ARG A 184 2.95 -15.98 -1.14
CA ARG A 184 1.54 -15.88 -0.80
C ARG A 184 0.69 -16.18 -2.02
N GLN A 185 -0.36 -16.97 -1.84
CA GLN A 185 -1.36 -17.22 -2.87
C GLN A 185 -1.96 -15.88 -3.38
N ASP A 186 -1.96 -15.68 -4.70
CA ASP A 186 -2.44 -14.45 -5.35
C ASP A 186 -3.86 -14.59 -5.92
N ASN A 187 -4.31 -15.81 -6.25
CA ASN A 187 -5.63 -16.04 -6.82
C ASN A 187 -6.38 -17.20 -6.14
N ALA A 188 -7.71 -17.24 -6.29
CA ALA A 188 -8.56 -18.27 -5.71
C ALA A 188 -8.24 -19.68 -6.23
N ALA A 189 -7.80 -19.80 -7.48
CA ALA A 189 -7.42 -21.06 -8.11
C ALA A 189 -6.12 -21.67 -7.57
N LYS A 190 -5.39 -20.95 -6.70
CA LYS A 190 -4.08 -21.35 -6.15
C LYS A 190 -3.00 -21.63 -7.21
N SER A 191 -3.17 -21.07 -8.39
CA SER A 191 -2.25 -21.24 -9.51
C SER A 191 -1.16 -20.17 -9.57
N LEU A 192 -1.32 -19.06 -8.84
CA LEU A 192 -0.41 -17.93 -8.84
C LEU A 192 0.04 -17.57 -7.41
N TYR A 193 1.32 -17.24 -7.26
CA TYR A 193 1.94 -16.91 -5.99
C TYR A 193 2.77 -15.64 -6.10
N ASN A 194 2.56 -14.74 -5.15
CA ASN A 194 3.26 -13.47 -5.01
C ASN A 194 4.42 -13.61 -4.02
N LEU A 195 5.60 -13.08 -4.35
CA LEU A 195 6.75 -13.03 -3.45
C LEU A 195 6.55 -11.95 -2.39
N VAL A 196 6.43 -12.33 -1.14
CA VAL A 196 6.14 -11.40 -0.04
C VAL A 196 7.37 -10.56 0.29
N GLY A 197 7.22 -9.23 0.22
CA GLY A 197 8.30 -8.30 0.54
C GLY A 197 9.37 -8.18 -0.55
N PHE A 198 9.09 -8.68 -1.75
CA PHE A 198 10.00 -8.62 -2.91
C PHE A 198 9.58 -7.55 -3.93
N GLN A 199 9.03 -6.45 -3.47
CA GLN A 199 8.87 -5.27 -4.31
C GLN A 199 10.22 -4.91 -4.91
N THR A 200 10.26 -4.61 -6.22
CA THR A 200 11.54 -4.40 -6.90
C THR A 200 11.43 -3.49 -8.11
N HIS A 201 12.50 -2.75 -8.40
CA HIS A 201 12.72 -2.03 -9.65
C HIS A 201 13.89 -2.60 -10.46
N LEU A 202 14.29 -3.84 -10.17
CA LEU A 202 15.28 -4.54 -10.98
C LEU A 202 14.77 -4.74 -12.42
N LYS A 203 15.69 -4.73 -13.38
CA LYS A 203 15.37 -5.11 -14.77
C LYS A 203 14.84 -6.55 -14.83
N TYR A 204 13.98 -6.84 -15.79
CA TYR A 204 13.33 -8.16 -15.92
C TYR A 204 14.33 -9.33 -15.96
N GLN A 205 15.45 -9.16 -16.66
CA GLN A 205 16.49 -10.19 -16.70
C GLN A 205 17.12 -10.40 -15.32
N SER A 206 17.40 -9.31 -14.59
CA SER A 206 17.95 -9.39 -13.24
C SER A 206 16.98 -10.08 -12.27
N GLN A 207 15.67 -9.85 -12.41
CA GLN A 207 14.67 -10.56 -11.61
C GLN A 207 14.68 -12.06 -11.88
N LYS A 208 14.78 -12.48 -13.16
CA LYS A 208 14.88 -13.90 -13.51
C LYS A 208 16.09 -14.58 -12.89
N GLU A 209 17.25 -13.95 -12.98
CA GLU A 209 18.47 -14.51 -12.40
C GLU A 209 18.44 -14.53 -10.88
N LEU A 210 17.87 -13.49 -10.26
CA LEU A 210 17.70 -13.42 -8.81
C LEU A 210 16.82 -14.56 -8.29
N LEU A 211 15.68 -14.83 -8.94
CA LEU A 211 14.76 -15.87 -8.51
C LEU A 211 15.39 -17.27 -8.60
N LYS A 212 16.26 -17.51 -9.58
CA LYS A 212 17.00 -18.80 -9.71
C LYS A 212 17.92 -19.10 -8.52
N LEU A 213 18.31 -18.08 -7.75
CA LEU A 213 19.15 -18.25 -6.58
C LEU A 213 18.34 -18.63 -5.32
N ILE A 214 17.00 -18.65 -5.43
CA ILE A 214 16.11 -19.01 -4.32
C ILE A 214 15.75 -20.50 -4.43
N PRO A 215 16.05 -21.32 -3.42
CA PRO A 215 15.68 -22.74 -3.43
C PRO A 215 14.18 -22.94 -3.65
N GLY A 216 13.86 -23.78 -4.63
CA GLY A 216 12.48 -24.01 -5.07
C GLY A 216 11.99 -23.09 -6.18
N LEU A 217 12.73 -22.04 -6.54
CA LEU A 217 12.37 -21.11 -7.62
C LEU A 217 13.34 -21.14 -8.80
N GLU A 218 14.26 -22.10 -8.88
CA GLU A 218 15.32 -22.15 -9.90
C GLU A 218 14.79 -22.24 -11.33
N LYS A 219 13.61 -22.85 -11.49
CA LYS A 219 12.94 -23.02 -12.78
C LYS A 219 11.64 -22.24 -12.88
N THR A 220 11.50 -21.24 -12.02
CA THR A 220 10.23 -20.56 -11.86
C THR A 220 9.82 -19.78 -13.11
N GLU A 221 8.54 -19.79 -13.41
CA GLU A 221 7.90 -19.01 -14.45
C GLU A 221 7.28 -17.75 -13.86
N ILE A 222 7.79 -16.58 -14.28
CA ILE A 222 7.30 -15.28 -13.82
C ILE A 222 6.16 -14.85 -14.74
N VAL A 223 4.95 -14.80 -14.19
CA VAL A 223 3.74 -14.33 -14.89
C VAL A 223 3.68 -12.81 -14.91
N ARG A 224 4.07 -12.18 -13.81
CA ARG A 224 4.17 -10.74 -13.71
C ARG A 224 5.49 -10.37 -13.04
N TYR A 225 6.26 -9.52 -13.70
CA TYR A 225 7.49 -8.98 -13.13
C TYR A 225 7.19 -7.92 -12.08
N GLY A 226 8.07 -7.81 -11.13
CA GLY A 226 8.12 -6.65 -10.26
C GLY A 226 8.38 -5.40 -11.09
N MET A 227 7.71 -4.31 -10.78
CA MET A 227 7.89 -3.04 -11.46
C MET A 227 7.59 -1.88 -10.51
N MET A 228 8.16 -0.74 -10.83
CA MET A 228 7.95 0.48 -10.09
C MET A 228 6.83 1.31 -10.73
N HIS A 229 5.97 1.85 -9.90
CA HIS A 229 4.95 2.80 -10.31
C HIS A 229 5.20 4.15 -9.64
N ARG A 230 4.99 5.22 -10.38
CA ARG A 230 4.93 6.57 -9.84
C ARG A 230 3.50 6.83 -9.38
N ASN A 231 3.32 6.92 -8.08
CA ASN A 231 2.06 7.30 -7.47
C ASN A 231 2.01 8.82 -7.27
N THR A 232 0.99 9.44 -7.78
CA THR A 232 0.82 10.90 -7.76
C THR A 232 -0.21 11.28 -6.70
N TYR A 233 0.06 12.35 -5.95
CA TYR A 233 -0.87 12.93 -4.98
C TYR A 233 -0.71 14.44 -4.92
N ILE A 234 -1.75 15.13 -4.45
CA ILE A 234 -1.76 16.59 -4.27
C ILE A 234 -1.22 16.96 -2.88
N ASN A 235 -0.71 18.15 -2.71
CA ASN A 235 -0.33 18.67 -1.39
C ASN A 235 -1.59 19.04 -0.57
N SER A 236 -2.30 18.02 -0.12
CA SER A 236 -3.59 18.15 0.57
C SER A 236 -3.51 19.04 1.81
N ARG A 237 -2.37 19.02 2.53
CA ARG A 237 -2.15 19.86 3.72
C ARG A 237 -2.23 21.35 3.43
N LYS A 238 -1.94 21.77 2.21
CA LYS A 238 -2.11 23.17 1.78
C LYS A 238 -3.49 23.45 1.17
N LEU A 239 -4.11 22.44 0.61
CA LEU A 239 -5.20 22.58 -0.33
C LEU A 239 -6.58 22.22 0.24
N LEU A 240 -6.66 21.26 1.16
CA LEU A 240 -7.91 20.69 1.65
C LEU A 240 -8.19 21.03 3.11
N ASN A 241 -9.48 21.13 3.45
CA ASN A 241 -9.93 21.04 4.83
C ASN A 241 -10.10 19.55 5.24
N ASN A 242 -10.36 19.30 6.52
CA ASN A 242 -10.56 17.95 7.04
C ASN A 242 -11.84 17.25 6.58
N GLY A 243 -12.71 17.96 5.85
CA GLY A 243 -13.86 17.41 5.14
C GLY A 243 -13.56 17.00 3.71
N TYR A 244 -12.29 17.00 3.28
CA TYR A 244 -11.80 16.72 1.93
C TYR A 244 -12.22 17.76 0.88
N GLN A 245 -12.73 18.91 1.29
CA GLN A 245 -13.14 20.00 0.43
C GLN A 245 -11.96 20.92 0.11
N LEU A 246 -11.85 21.34 -1.15
CA LEU A 246 -10.83 22.28 -1.59
C LEU A 246 -11.06 23.68 -0.96
N LEU A 247 -10.02 24.24 -0.36
CA LEU A 247 -10.09 25.55 0.30
C LEU A 247 -10.42 26.68 -0.68
N LYS A 248 -9.82 26.64 -1.87
CA LYS A 248 -9.95 27.63 -2.95
C LYS A 248 -11.33 27.62 -3.62
N ASN A 249 -11.93 26.42 -3.75
CA ASN A 249 -13.24 26.28 -4.42
C ASN A 249 -14.08 25.20 -3.71
N LYS A 250 -15.16 25.64 -3.09
CA LYS A 250 -16.04 24.79 -2.27
C LYS A 250 -16.82 23.74 -3.08
N ASN A 251 -16.90 23.88 -4.41
CA ASN A 251 -17.53 22.91 -5.28
C ASN A 251 -16.67 21.68 -5.56
N ILE A 252 -15.39 21.70 -5.17
CA ILE A 252 -14.44 20.61 -5.48
C ILE A 252 -14.04 19.91 -4.19
N PHE A 253 -14.15 18.58 -4.22
CA PHE A 253 -13.65 17.69 -3.19
C PHE A 253 -12.65 16.73 -3.82
N PHE A 254 -11.71 16.24 -3.01
CA PHE A 254 -10.79 15.17 -3.38
C PHE A 254 -10.96 13.99 -2.44
N ALA A 255 -10.69 12.77 -2.93
CA ALA A 255 -10.79 11.56 -2.11
C ALA A 255 -9.82 10.46 -2.55
N GLY A 256 -9.48 9.57 -1.65
CA GLY A 256 -8.60 8.43 -1.91
C GLY A 256 -7.13 8.80 -1.99
N GLN A 257 -6.34 7.94 -2.60
CA GLN A 257 -4.87 8.05 -2.62
C GLN A 257 -4.35 9.36 -3.22
N ILE A 258 -5.08 9.98 -4.13
CA ILE A 258 -4.71 11.30 -4.68
C ILE A 258 -4.58 12.38 -3.59
N THR A 259 -5.18 12.18 -2.42
CA THR A 259 -5.06 13.09 -1.27
C THR A 259 -3.89 12.79 -0.34
N GLY A 260 -3.06 11.80 -0.64
CA GLY A 260 -2.01 11.30 0.26
C GLY A 260 -2.52 10.32 1.33
N VAL A 261 -3.72 9.81 1.18
CA VAL A 261 -4.27 8.73 2.01
C VAL A 261 -3.79 7.38 1.44
N GLU A 262 -3.10 6.57 2.25
CA GLU A 262 -2.66 5.24 1.88
C GLU A 262 -3.52 4.15 2.53
N GLY A 263 -3.74 3.06 1.77
CA GLY A 263 -4.54 1.92 2.18
C GLY A 263 -5.93 1.88 1.54
N TYR A 264 -6.43 0.67 1.26
CA TYR A 264 -7.72 0.49 0.58
C TYR A 264 -8.90 0.90 1.45
N VAL A 265 -8.88 0.53 2.73
CA VAL A 265 -9.94 0.88 3.69
C VAL A 265 -9.93 2.37 3.98
N GLU A 266 -8.75 2.95 4.13
CA GLU A 266 -8.52 4.37 4.33
C GLU A 266 -9.01 5.19 3.13
N SER A 267 -8.67 4.76 1.92
CA SER A 267 -9.14 5.40 0.68
C SER A 267 -10.67 5.32 0.54
N ALA A 268 -11.27 4.18 0.84
CA ALA A 268 -12.71 4.03 0.84
C ALA A 268 -13.38 4.92 1.89
N SER A 269 -12.80 5.04 3.10
CA SER A 269 -13.31 5.90 4.15
C SER A 269 -13.22 7.38 3.77
N SER A 270 -12.13 7.81 3.13
CA SER A 270 -12.00 9.18 2.62
C SER A 270 -13.07 9.50 1.57
N GLY A 271 -13.34 8.54 0.67
CA GLY A 271 -14.40 8.64 -0.33
C GLY A 271 -15.79 8.75 0.30
N LEU A 272 -16.06 7.96 1.34
CA LEU A 272 -17.32 8.04 2.08
C LEU A 272 -17.53 9.44 2.71
N ILE A 273 -16.49 9.97 3.38
CA ILE A 273 -16.57 11.30 4.01
C ILE A 273 -16.71 12.41 2.98
N ALA A 274 -15.93 12.34 1.89
CA ALA A 274 -16.06 13.31 0.81
C ALA A 274 -17.47 13.29 0.17
N GLY A 275 -18.04 12.09 -0.03
CA GLY A 275 -19.41 11.93 -0.55
C GLY A 275 -20.46 12.48 0.39
N ILE A 276 -20.40 12.17 1.69
CA ILE A 276 -21.31 12.73 2.70
C ILE A 276 -21.19 14.26 2.74
N ASN A 277 -19.98 14.77 2.71
CA ASN A 277 -19.73 16.21 2.80
C ASN A 277 -20.15 16.95 1.53
N MET A 278 -19.99 16.35 0.36
CA MET A 278 -20.55 16.91 -0.87
C MET A 278 -22.08 16.99 -0.80
N ALA A 279 -22.76 15.94 -0.36
CA ALA A 279 -24.22 15.96 -0.19
C ALA A 279 -24.66 17.05 0.81
N ARG A 280 -23.99 17.13 1.96
CA ARG A 280 -24.26 18.18 2.96
C ARG A 280 -24.03 19.59 2.43
N TYR A 281 -22.95 19.76 1.66
CA TYR A 281 -22.64 21.03 1.01
C TYR A 281 -23.77 21.45 0.03
N LEU A 282 -24.24 20.55 -0.81
CA LEU A 282 -25.34 20.80 -1.75
C LEU A 282 -26.66 21.11 -1.03
N GLU A 283 -26.86 20.58 0.16
CA GLU A 283 -28.01 20.85 1.01
C GLU A 283 -27.82 22.09 1.92
N ASN A 284 -26.74 22.85 1.76
CA ASN A 284 -26.35 23.97 2.63
C ASN A 284 -26.25 23.61 4.12
N LYS A 285 -25.85 22.37 4.42
CA LYS A 285 -25.59 21.89 5.76
C LYS A 285 -24.09 22.03 6.11
N PRO A 286 -23.73 22.21 7.41
CA PRO A 286 -22.33 22.21 7.81
C PRO A 286 -21.68 20.87 7.47
N LEU A 287 -20.39 20.89 7.08
CA LEU A 287 -19.64 19.67 6.77
C LEU A 287 -19.54 18.78 8.03
N LEU A 288 -19.59 17.48 7.82
CA LEU A 288 -19.28 16.50 8.84
C LEU A 288 -17.79 16.61 9.20
N GLN A 289 -17.51 16.81 10.47
CA GLN A 289 -16.17 16.76 11.02
C GLN A 289 -16.08 15.57 11.96
N LEU A 290 -15.04 14.78 11.78
CA LEU A 290 -14.79 13.61 12.62
C LEU A 290 -13.75 13.94 13.67
N ASP A 291 -13.96 13.38 14.86
CA ASP A 291 -13.07 13.56 15.98
C ASP A 291 -11.69 12.95 15.69
N SER A 292 -10.62 13.67 16.04
CA SER A 292 -9.23 13.25 15.86
C SER A 292 -8.82 12.04 16.71
N THR A 293 -9.68 11.58 17.61
CA THR A 293 -9.52 10.33 18.37
C THR A 293 -9.98 9.11 17.58
N THR A 294 -10.65 9.30 16.45
CA THR A 294 -11.04 8.22 15.54
C THR A 294 -10.00 8.02 14.43
N ALA A 295 -9.84 6.79 13.91
CA ALA A 295 -8.91 6.49 12.83
C ALA A 295 -9.18 7.35 11.58
N ILE A 296 -10.46 7.50 11.22
CA ILE A 296 -10.87 8.30 10.04
C ILE A 296 -10.63 9.79 10.30
N GLY A 297 -10.97 10.29 11.48
CA GLY A 297 -10.80 11.70 11.83
C GLY A 297 -9.32 12.08 11.96
N SER A 298 -8.50 11.24 12.59
CA SER A 298 -7.06 11.49 12.71
C SER A 298 -6.38 11.52 11.33
N LEU A 299 -6.77 10.62 10.42
CA LEU A 299 -6.24 10.61 9.06
C LEU A 299 -6.69 11.84 8.27
N ALA A 300 -7.97 12.21 8.35
CA ALA A 300 -8.50 13.42 7.72
C ALA A 300 -7.77 14.69 8.21
N ASN A 301 -7.48 14.77 9.50
CA ASN A 301 -6.69 15.88 10.07
C ASN A 301 -5.22 15.83 9.64
N TYR A 302 -4.62 14.65 9.52
CA TYR A 302 -3.25 14.50 9.07
C TYR A 302 -3.03 15.03 7.65
N ILE A 303 -3.94 14.74 6.72
CA ILE A 303 -3.82 15.14 5.31
C ILE A 303 -4.39 16.52 5.01
N SER A 304 -5.00 17.20 5.98
CA SER A 304 -5.67 18.48 5.76
C SER A 304 -4.87 19.66 6.31
N PHE A 305 -5.28 20.84 5.87
CA PHE A 305 -4.73 22.09 6.36
C PHE A 305 -4.99 22.24 7.86
N ASN A 306 -3.92 22.39 8.62
CA ASN A 306 -3.97 22.66 10.06
C ASN A 306 -2.95 23.74 10.42
N HIS A 307 -3.41 24.84 11.00
CA HIS A 307 -2.58 25.97 11.42
C HIS A 307 -1.56 25.60 12.53
N LEU A 308 -1.79 24.49 13.23
CA LEU A 308 -1.02 24.11 14.42
C LEU A 308 0.09 23.10 14.16
N ILE A 309 0.07 22.43 13.00
CA ILE A 309 1.02 21.37 12.68
C ILE A 309 1.93 21.82 11.54
N ASP A 310 3.19 21.91 11.87
CA ASP A 310 4.39 22.04 11.06
C ASP A 310 4.29 22.77 9.70
N ARG A 311 5.04 23.84 9.61
CA ARG A 311 5.23 24.66 8.41
C ARG A 311 6.13 24.00 7.35
N SER A 312 6.48 22.73 7.48
CA SER A 312 7.22 22.01 6.45
C SER A 312 6.33 21.87 5.21
N ASN A 313 6.83 22.26 4.07
CA ASN A 313 6.15 22.16 2.78
C ASN A 313 5.96 20.71 2.30
N HIS A 314 6.45 19.74 3.09
CA HIS A 314 6.48 18.34 2.74
C HIS A 314 5.60 17.53 3.67
N PHE A 315 4.79 16.61 3.11
CA PHE A 315 4.15 15.55 3.85
C PHE A 315 4.23 14.26 3.05
N ASP A 316 4.35 13.15 3.75
CA ASP A 316 4.34 11.82 3.15
C ASP A 316 2.93 11.24 3.21
N PRO A 317 2.52 10.45 2.19
CA PRO A 317 1.29 9.69 2.26
C PRO A 317 1.24 8.82 3.52
N MET A 318 0.05 8.67 4.08
CA MET A 318 -0.11 8.02 5.38
C MET A 318 -1.32 7.09 5.41
N ASN A 319 -1.15 5.94 6.04
CA ASN A 319 -2.24 5.08 6.47
C ASN A 319 -2.64 5.38 7.93
N ALA A 320 -3.79 4.90 8.35
CA ALA A 320 -4.21 5.03 9.74
C ALA A 320 -3.27 4.24 10.67
N ASN A 321 -2.64 4.95 11.60
CA ASN A 321 -1.75 4.37 12.61
C ASN A 321 -1.81 5.21 13.88
N PHE A 322 -1.37 4.66 15.01
CA PHE A 322 -1.46 5.36 16.30
C PHE A 322 -0.63 6.65 16.39
N GLY A 323 0.40 6.80 15.55
CA GLY A 323 1.24 8.00 15.55
C GLY A 323 0.53 9.29 15.13
N ILE A 324 -0.62 9.17 14.43
CA ILE A 324 -1.42 10.31 13.98
C ILE A 324 -2.65 10.60 14.84
N PHE A 325 -2.92 9.77 15.87
CA PHE A 325 -4.04 10.02 16.78
C PHE A 325 -3.70 11.12 17.78
N THR A 326 -4.70 11.94 18.09
CA THR A 326 -4.59 12.87 19.22
C THR A 326 -4.61 12.05 20.52
N PRO A 327 -3.61 12.17 21.40
CA PRO A 327 -3.62 11.49 22.68
C PRO A 327 -4.89 11.82 23.47
N CYS A 328 -5.57 10.81 23.98
CA CYS A 328 -6.68 11.01 24.90
C CYS A 328 -6.11 11.37 26.28
N LEU A 329 -6.24 12.62 26.68
CA LEU A 329 -5.72 13.12 27.96
C LEU A 329 -6.32 12.42 29.20
N LEU A 330 -7.46 11.73 29.06
CA LEU A 330 -8.08 10.96 30.14
C LEU A 330 -7.31 9.67 30.48
N TYR A 331 -6.44 9.17 29.57
CA TYR A 331 -5.66 7.94 29.80
C TYR A 331 -4.25 8.18 30.36
N THR A 332 -3.78 9.42 30.36
CA THR A 332 -2.42 9.75 30.83
C THR A 332 -2.34 10.08 32.30
N SER A 333 -3.46 10.31 33.01
CA SER A 333 -3.47 10.59 34.45
C SER A 333 -3.51 9.33 35.32
N ASP A 334 -4.09 8.23 34.84
CA ASP A 334 -4.27 7.02 35.66
C ASP A 334 -3.14 5.97 35.48
N ALA A 335 -2.31 6.11 34.45
CA ALA A 335 -1.19 5.20 34.23
C ALA A 335 0.12 5.59 34.91
N ALA A 336 0.14 6.73 35.62
CA ALA A 336 1.32 7.21 36.35
C ALA A 336 1.25 6.94 37.85
N ASP A 337 0.10 6.46 38.37
CA ASP A 337 -0.14 6.23 39.81
C ASP A 337 -0.26 4.73 40.18
N GLU A 338 -0.03 3.80 39.27
CA GLU A 338 0.21 2.37 39.52
C GLU A 338 1.66 1.99 39.12
#